data_e86d0d96f9bac60722d48b4e136795e3
#
_entry.id   e86d0d96f9bac60722d48b4e136795e3
#
_cell.length_a   1.000
_cell.length_b   1.000
_cell.length_c   1.000
_cell.angle_alpha   90.00
_cell.angle_beta   90.00
_cell.angle_gamma   90.00
#
_symmetry.space_group_name_H-M   'P 1'
#
loop_
_entity.id
_entity.type
_entity.pdbx_description
1 polymer ?
#
loop_
_entity_poly.entity_id
_entity_poly.type
_entity_poly.pdbx_seq_one_letter_code
_entity_poly.pdbx_strand_id
1 'polypeptide(L)'
;MRHVNGYLTGVAAILLLMTGCNRAEPPSEVREDVADARQEGAEDVAEKQADLAQDRADSGQVINESTAENRYELLVAQADAERKVALEQCEALSGSAQEACKESADAQYELSKAEAERQHGRM
;
A
#
# COMPACT_ATOMS: atom_id res chain seq x y z
N MET A 1 14.36 -56.33 -43.76
CA MET A 1 12.95 -56.06 -43.94
C MET A 1 12.27 -56.17 -42.60
N ARG A 2 11.91 -55.05 -42.00
CA ARG A 2 10.85 -54.93 -40.97
C ARG A 2 10.79 -53.44 -40.58
N HIS A 3 9.70 -52.81 -41.05
CA HIS A 3 9.35 -51.45 -40.69
C HIS A 3 8.82 -51.41 -39.28
N VAL A 4 9.38 -50.53 -38.45
CA VAL A 4 8.80 -50.20 -37.14
C VAL A 4 8.26 -48.76 -37.24
N ASN A 5 6.94 -48.68 -37.37
CA ASN A 5 6.20 -47.43 -37.30
C ASN A 5 6.25 -46.92 -35.87
N GLY A 6 7.02 -45.84 -35.65
CA GLY A 6 6.95 -45.07 -34.41
C GLY A 6 5.72 -44.20 -34.40
N TYR A 7 4.79 -44.47 -33.50
CA TYR A 7 3.66 -43.62 -33.18
C TYR A 7 4.18 -42.41 -32.38
N LEU A 8 4.21 -41.27 -33.02
CA LEU A 8 4.38 -39.98 -32.37
C LEU A 8 3.04 -39.63 -31.67
N THR A 9 2.92 -40.00 -30.42
CA THR A 9 1.83 -39.54 -29.55
C THR A 9 2.09 -38.06 -29.24
N GLY A 10 1.32 -37.22 -29.89
CA GLY A 10 1.28 -35.80 -29.62
C GLY A 10 0.74 -35.54 -28.21
N VAL A 11 1.59 -35.10 -27.31
CA VAL A 11 1.20 -34.53 -26.04
C VAL A 11 0.62 -33.16 -26.36
N ALA A 12 -0.68 -33.07 -26.46
CA ALA A 12 -1.40 -31.79 -26.47
C ALA A 12 -1.21 -31.16 -25.09
N ALA A 13 -0.29 -30.23 -25.00
CA ALA A 13 -0.16 -29.36 -23.85
C ALA A 13 -1.41 -28.49 -23.79
N ILE A 14 -2.37 -28.87 -22.95
CA ILE A 14 -3.49 -28.04 -22.57
C ILE A 14 -2.90 -26.92 -21.69
N LEU A 15 -2.55 -25.82 -22.34
CA LEU A 15 -2.35 -24.55 -21.66
C LEU A 15 -3.71 -24.13 -21.12
N LEU A 16 -3.98 -24.52 -19.88
CA LEU A 16 -5.04 -23.91 -19.07
C LEU A 16 -4.68 -22.43 -18.93
N LEU A 17 -5.31 -21.64 -19.78
CA LEU A 17 -5.41 -20.21 -19.62
C LEU A 17 -6.19 -19.96 -18.32
N MET A 18 -5.47 -19.91 -17.22
CA MET A 18 -5.94 -19.29 -15.99
C MET A 18 -6.09 -17.81 -16.31
N THR A 19 -7.21 -17.43 -16.92
CA THR A 19 -7.68 -16.05 -16.97
C THR A 19 -8.15 -15.67 -15.56
N GLY A 20 -7.20 -15.60 -14.64
CA GLY A 20 -7.39 -14.87 -13.40
C GLY A 20 -7.56 -13.40 -13.73
N CYS A 21 -8.64 -12.79 -13.25
CA CYS A 21 -8.97 -11.37 -13.42
C CYS A 21 -8.01 -10.43 -12.67
N ASN A 22 -6.76 -10.80 -12.51
CA ASN A 22 -5.72 -10.02 -11.84
C ASN A 22 -4.62 -9.68 -12.86
N ARG A 23 -4.96 -8.77 -13.78
CA ARG A 23 -4.06 -8.28 -14.81
C ARG A 23 -3.33 -7.06 -14.29
N ALA A 24 -2.00 -7.01 -14.50
CA ALA A 24 -1.23 -5.81 -14.21
C ALA A 24 -1.78 -4.61 -14.98
N GLU A 25 -1.85 -3.47 -14.33
CA GLU A 25 -2.25 -2.20 -14.96
C GLU A 25 -1.16 -1.66 -15.89
N PRO A 26 -1.53 -0.89 -16.93
CA PRO A 26 -0.57 -0.22 -17.78
C PRO A 26 0.31 0.75 -16.97
N PRO A 27 1.61 0.89 -17.28
CA PRO A 27 2.51 1.76 -16.51
C PRO A 27 2.12 3.26 -16.52
N SER A 28 1.29 3.70 -17.46
CA SER A 28 0.77 5.08 -17.49
C SER A 28 -0.34 5.28 -16.45
N GLU A 29 -1.22 4.32 -16.31
CA GLU A 29 -2.32 4.31 -15.36
C GLU A 29 -1.76 4.25 -13.92
N VAL A 30 -0.90 3.26 -13.64
CA VAL A 30 -0.22 3.16 -12.33
C VAL A 30 0.49 4.47 -11.93
N ARG A 31 1.11 5.17 -12.89
CA ARG A 31 1.76 6.46 -12.59
C ARG A 31 0.79 7.57 -12.26
N GLU A 32 -0.36 7.61 -12.90
CA GLU A 32 -1.44 8.57 -12.62
C GLU A 32 -2.02 8.28 -11.22
N ASP A 33 -2.40 7.04 -10.95
CA ASP A 33 -2.97 6.62 -9.67
C ASP A 33 -2.00 6.82 -8.49
N VAL A 34 -0.71 6.55 -8.69
CA VAL A 34 0.34 6.88 -7.71
C VAL A 34 0.46 8.39 -7.49
N ALA A 35 0.31 9.21 -8.52
CA ALA A 35 0.37 10.66 -8.36
C ALA A 35 -0.85 11.17 -7.58
N ASP A 36 -2.03 10.66 -7.86
CA ASP A 36 -3.26 11.00 -7.17
C ASP A 36 -3.23 10.55 -5.71
N ALA A 37 -2.78 9.32 -5.43
CA ALA A 37 -2.60 8.82 -4.07
C ALA A 37 -1.60 9.65 -3.25
N ARG A 38 -0.53 10.15 -3.88
CA ARG A 38 0.42 11.05 -3.23
C ARG A 38 -0.18 12.42 -2.94
N GLN A 39 -0.97 12.96 -3.85
CA GLN A 39 -1.63 14.25 -3.63
C GLN A 39 -2.64 14.16 -2.50
N GLU A 40 -3.53 13.16 -2.53
CA GLU A 40 -4.51 12.91 -1.47
C GLU A 40 -3.82 12.74 -0.10
N GLY A 41 -2.80 11.87 -0.04
CA GLY A 41 -2.05 11.65 1.20
C GLY A 41 -1.33 12.90 1.70
N ALA A 42 -0.82 13.75 0.80
CA ALA A 42 -0.20 15.01 1.18
C ALA A 42 -1.21 16.02 1.76
N GLU A 43 -2.43 16.04 1.22
CA GLU A 43 -3.52 16.89 1.73
C GLU A 43 -3.95 16.45 3.13
N ASP A 44 -4.17 15.15 3.34
CA ASP A 44 -4.52 14.57 4.65
C ASP A 44 -3.44 14.87 5.71
N VAL A 45 -2.18 14.65 5.36
CA VAL A 45 -1.04 14.94 6.25
C VAL A 45 -0.93 16.44 6.55
N ALA A 46 -1.16 17.32 5.58
CA ALA A 46 -1.11 18.75 5.78
C ALA A 46 -2.22 19.24 6.73
N GLU A 47 -3.43 18.69 6.61
CA GLU A 47 -4.53 18.95 7.53
C GLU A 47 -4.15 18.59 8.98
N LYS A 48 -3.67 17.38 9.19
CA LYS A 48 -3.24 16.92 10.53
C LYS A 48 -2.05 17.70 11.11
N GLN A 49 -1.15 18.18 10.26
CA GLN A 49 -0.09 19.08 10.67
C GLN A 49 -0.62 20.44 11.12
N ALA A 50 -1.63 20.98 10.43
CA ALA A 50 -2.25 22.23 10.80
C ALA A 50 -2.97 22.11 12.16
N ASP A 51 -3.74 21.03 12.37
CA ASP A 51 -4.42 20.74 13.62
C ASP A 51 -3.43 20.67 14.80
N LEU A 52 -2.33 19.95 14.62
CA LEU A 52 -1.28 19.84 15.62
C LEU A 52 -0.58 21.20 15.89
N ALA A 53 -0.38 22.01 14.86
CA ALA A 53 0.23 23.34 15.02
C ALA A 53 -0.69 24.29 15.78
N GLN A 54 -1.98 24.25 15.48
CA GLN A 54 -2.99 25.05 16.18
C GLN A 54 -3.08 24.65 17.65
N ASP A 55 -3.19 23.35 17.93
CA ASP A 55 -3.28 22.84 19.31
C ASP A 55 -2.06 23.23 20.15
N ARG A 56 -0.86 23.19 19.57
CA ARG A 56 0.36 23.67 20.24
C ARG A 56 0.37 25.17 20.52
N ALA A 57 -0.20 25.95 19.60
CA ALA A 57 -0.32 27.39 19.79
C ALA A 57 -1.29 27.71 20.94
N ASP A 58 -2.41 27.02 20.99
CA ASP A 58 -3.44 27.19 22.00
C ASP A 58 -3.00 26.70 23.39
N SER A 59 -2.23 25.63 23.43
CA SER A 59 -1.72 25.01 24.68
C SER A 59 -0.48 25.68 25.25
N GLY A 60 0.10 26.68 24.60
CA GLY A 60 1.33 27.32 25.05
C GLY A 60 2.54 26.39 25.11
N GLN A 61 2.64 25.43 24.18
CA GLN A 61 3.68 24.40 24.06
C GLN A 61 3.70 23.32 25.16
N VAL A 62 2.69 23.29 26.00
CA VAL A 62 2.52 22.17 26.95
C VAL A 62 1.94 20.97 26.20
N ILE A 63 2.61 19.82 26.31
CA ILE A 63 2.06 18.57 25.77
C ILE A 63 0.89 18.18 26.69
N ASN A 64 -0.30 18.22 26.14
CA ASN A 64 -1.54 17.77 26.77
C ASN A 64 -2.12 16.57 26.00
N GLU A 65 -3.23 16.04 26.47
CA GLU A 65 -3.90 14.90 25.86
C GLU A 65 -4.30 15.19 24.39
N SER A 66 -4.79 16.39 24.08
CA SER A 66 -5.15 16.83 22.73
C SER A 66 -3.92 16.88 21.81
N THR A 67 -2.79 17.41 22.28
CA THR A 67 -1.52 17.41 21.51
C THR A 67 -1.00 15.99 21.25
N ALA A 68 -1.14 15.10 22.20
CA ALA A 68 -0.77 13.69 22.05
C ALA A 68 -1.63 12.99 21.02
N GLU A 69 -2.94 13.22 21.06
CA GLU A 69 -3.91 12.67 20.09
C GLU A 69 -3.65 13.20 18.69
N ASN A 70 -3.55 14.52 18.50
CA ASN A 70 -3.27 15.13 17.19
C ASN A 70 -1.94 14.64 16.60
N ARG A 71 -0.94 14.37 17.44
CA ARG A 71 0.32 13.77 17.00
C ARG A 71 0.15 12.32 16.56
N TYR A 72 -0.64 11.56 17.27
CA TYR A 72 -0.98 10.19 16.89
C TYR A 72 -1.70 10.17 15.55
N GLU A 73 -2.73 11.00 15.38
CA GLU A 73 -3.48 11.10 14.13
C GLU A 73 -2.58 11.49 12.94
N LEU A 74 -1.65 12.41 13.14
CA LEU A 74 -0.67 12.78 12.12
C LEU A 74 0.19 11.58 11.70
N LEU A 75 0.70 10.80 12.66
CA LEU A 75 1.53 9.63 12.36
C LEU A 75 0.74 8.54 11.64
N VAL A 76 -0.53 8.35 11.99
CA VAL A 76 -1.43 7.40 11.31
C VAL A 76 -1.74 7.89 9.89
N ALA A 77 -2.01 9.18 9.69
CA ALA A 77 -2.26 9.75 8.36
C ALA A 77 -1.04 9.59 7.45
N GLN A 78 0.17 9.79 7.96
CA GLN A 78 1.41 9.55 7.20
C GLN A 78 1.54 8.07 6.78
N ALA A 79 1.29 7.15 7.70
CA ALA A 79 1.34 5.72 7.40
C ALA A 79 0.28 5.31 6.37
N ASP A 80 -0.94 5.87 6.44
CA ASP A 80 -2.00 5.59 5.46
C ASP A 80 -1.67 6.15 4.08
N ALA A 81 -1.10 7.35 4.00
CA ALA A 81 -0.63 7.94 2.75
C ALA A 81 0.45 7.06 2.07
N GLU A 82 1.42 6.57 2.85
CA GLU A 82 2.44 5.65 2.35
C GLU A 82 1.84 4.32 1.88
N ARG A 83 0.88 3.78 2.62
CA ARG A 83 0.16 2.56 2.24
C ARG A 83 -0.60 2.74 0.93
N LYS A 84 -1.37 3.81 0.76
CA LYS A 84 -2.11 4.11 -0.47
C LYS A 84 -1.16 4.12 -1.68
N VAL A 85 -0.06 4.85 -1.62
CA VAL A 85 0.94 4.89 -2.67
C VAL A 85 1.54 3.51 -2.97
N ALA A 86 1.83 2.72 -1.94
CA ALA A 86 2.38 1.38 -2.11
C ALA A 86 1.37 0.42 -2.77
N LEU A 87 0.09 0.52 -2.44
CA LEU A 87 -0.97 -0.28 -3.06
C LEU A 87 -1.11 0.03 -4.55
N GLU A 88 -1.10 1.32 -4.95
CA GLU A 88 -1.13 1.71 -6.37
C GLU A 88 0.11 1.21 -7.13
N GLN A 89 1.28 1.24 -6.51
CA GLN A 89 2.49 0.65 -7.11
C GLN A 89 2.37 -0.86 -7.33
N CYS A 90 1.64 -1.56 -6.46
CA CYS A 90 1.41 -2.99 -6.59
C CYS A 90 0.55 -3.35 -7.81
N GLU A 91 -0.25 -2.41 -8.34
CA GLU A 91 -1.08 -2.65 -9.55
C GLU A 91 -0.23 -2.84 -10.83
N ALA A 92 1.03 -2.42 -10.80
CA ALA A 92 2.00 -2.75 -11.86
C ALA A 92 2.35 -4.25 -11.93
N LEU A 93 1.99 -5.02 -10.91
CA LEU A 93 2.25 -6.45 -10.81
C LEU A 93 0.99 -7.25 -11.11
N SER A 94 1.11 -8.58 -11.24
CA SER A 94 -0.03 -9.47 -11.45
C SER A 94 0.11 -10.79 -10.68
N GLY A 95 -1.01 -11.45 -10.44
CA GLY A 95 -1.05 -12.75 -9.76
C GLY A 95 -0.49 -12.69 -8.35
N SER A 96 0.23 -13.73 -7.93
CA SER A 96 0.78 -13.86 -6.59
C SER A 96 1.80 -12.77 -6.23
N ALA A 97 2.48 -12.17 -7.22
CA ALA A 97 3.41 -11.07 -6.98
C ALA A 97 2.67 -9.80 -6.55
N GLN A 98 1.52 -9.53 -7.14
CA GLN A 98 0.66 -8.41 -6.75
C GLN A 98 0.10 -8.63 -5.34
N GLU A 99 -0.41 -9.82 -5.04
CA GLU A 99 -0.94 -10.17 -3.72
C GLU A 99 0.13 -10.00 -2.64
N ALA A 100 1.33 -10.55 -2.84
CA ALA A 100 2.44 -10.41 -1.90
C ALA A 100 2.89 -8.95 -1.70
N CYS A 101 2.85 -8.13 -2.77
CA CYS A 101 3.11 -6.70 -2.69
C CYS A 101 2.08 -5.99 -1.80
N LYS A 102 0.79 -6.23 -2.00
CA LYS A 102 -0.29 -5.64 -1.21
C LYS A 102 -0.22 -6.07 0.26
N GLU A 103 0.02 -7.35 0.52
CA GLU A 103 0.22 -7.86 1.89
C GLU A 103 1.41 -7.16 2.58
N SER A 104 2.49 -6.91 1.84
CA SER A 104 3.64 -6.17 2.37
C SER A 104 3.31 -4.71 2.70
N ALA A 105 2.53 -4.04 1.85
CA ALA A 105 2.08 -2.66 2.11
C ALA A 105 1.19 -2.58 3.36
N ASP A 106 0.25 -3.51 3.50
CA ASP A 106 -0.62 -3.61 4.66
C ASP A 106 0.17 -3.90 5.95
N ALA A 107 1.13 -4.83 5.89
CA ALA A 107 1.98 -5.16 7.03
C ALA A 107 2.84 -3.95 7.49
N GLN A 108 3.36 -3.16 6.55
CA GLN A 108 4.11 -1.94 6.88
C GLN A 108 3.21 -0.89 7.55
N TYR A 109 1.99 -0.71 7.06
CA TYR A 109 1.02 0.17 7.68
C TYR A 109 0.73 -0.23 9.14
N GLU A 110 0.45 -1.51 9.39
CA GLU A 110 0.18 -2.01 10.74
C GLU A 110 1.38 -1.82 11.69
N LEU A 111 2.60 -1.99 11.19
CA LEU A 111 3.81 -1.72 11.97
C LEU A 111 3.95 -0.23 12.32
N SER A 112 3.72 0.66 11.35
CA SER A 112 3.79 2.10 11.56
C SER A 112 2.72 2.59 12.53
N LYS A 113 1.51 2.06 12.41
CA LYS A 113 0.40 2.33 13.32
C LYS A 113 0.69 1.87 14.75
N ALA A 114 1.21 0.65 14.91
CA ALA A 114 1.61 0.13 16.22
C ALA A 114 2.74 0.97 16.86
N GLU A 115 3.64 1.53 16.07
CA GLU A 115 4.66 2.47 16.56
C GLU A 115 4.03 3.79 17.00
N ALA A 116 3.08 4.33 16.24
CA ALA A 116 2.32 5.53 16.60
C ALA A 116 1.58 5.34 17.94
N GLU A 117 0.92 4.18 18.12
CA GLU A 117 0.25 3.81 19.38
C GLU A 117 1.23 3.76 20.57
N ARG A 118 2.42 3.17 20.37
CA ARG A 118 3.44 3.14 21.41
C ARG A 118 3.96 4.53 21.76
N GLN A 119 4.08 5.42 20.81
CA GLN A 119 4.48 6.81 21.03
C GLN A 119 3.38 7.57 21.77
N HIS A 120 2.12 7.39 21.40
CA HIS A 120 0.98 7.97 22.09
C HIS A 120 0.89 7.52 23.54
N GLY A 121 1.05 6.25 23.83
CA GLY A 121 1.01 5.72 25.20
C GLY A 121 2.17 6.12 26.12
N ARG A 122 3.20 6.80 25.59
CA ARG A 122 4.36 7.32 26.35
C ARG A 122 4.29 8.82 26.65
N MET A 123 3.35 9.52 26.07
CA MET A 123 3.13 10.95 26.28
C MET A 123 2.13 11.20 27.40
#